data_20c84204783d80ab35148af69e8194ca
#
_entry.id   20c84204783d80ab35148af69e8194ca
#
_cell.length_a   1.000
_cell.length_b   1.000
_cell.length_c   1.000
_cell.angle_alpha   90.00
_cell.angle_beta   90.00
_cell.angle_gamma   90.00
#
_symmetry.space_group_name_H-M   'P 1'
#
loop_
_entity.id
_entity.type
_entity.pdbx_description
1 polymer ?
#
loop_
_entity_poly.entity_id
_entity_poly.type
_entity_poly.pdbx_seq_one_letter_code
_entity_poly.pdbx_strand_id
1 'polypeptide(L)'
;MAETPQNQPVAPAPRPAPREGCTIALVDDDRNILASVAIGLQAEGFSTRVYTDGASALRACLDNPPDLAIFDIKMPGMDGLELLSRLREKSSLPVIFLTSKDEEPDEALGLALGADDYITKPFSQRLLVARIRAILRRLEAARTPPGADAPPASEIVRRGRLTMDPARHDVTWDGVPVSLTVTEFLILDALASRPGVIKSRSQLMDVAYADDIYVDDRTIDSHIKRLRRKFRAVDPTFAGIETLYGAGYSFAES
;
A
#
# COMPACT_ATOMS: atom_id res chain seq x y z
N MET A 1 -5.15 -56.15 -11.27
CA MET A 1 -5.33 -54.86 -11.96
C MET A 1 -5.75 -53.88 -10.90
N ALA A 2 -4.88 -53.00 -10.49
CA ALA A 2 -5.16 -51.98 -9.48
C ALA A 2 -5.50 -50.70 -10.20
N GLU A 3 -6.69 -50.16 -9.97
CA GLU A 3 -7.13 -48.87 -10.50
C GLU A 3 -6.38 -47.73 -9.80
N THR A 4 -5.75 -46.85 -10.57
CA THR A 4 -5.11 -45.65 -10.12
C THR A 4 -6.17 -44.62 -9.76
N PRO A 5 -6.17 -43.98 -8.59
CA PRO A 5 -7.14 -42.93 -8.25
C PRO A 5 -6.90 -41.68 -9.12
N GLN A 6 -7.93 -41.26 -9.83
CA GLN A 6 -7.96 -40.04 -10.63
C GLN A 6 -7.86 -38.83 -9.71
N ASN A 7 -6.79 -38.05 -9.88
CA ASN A 7 -6.55 -36.78 -9.21
C ASN A 7 -7.56 -35.73 -9.77
N GLN A 8 -8.68 -35.51 -9.07
CA GLN A 8 -9.60 -34.42 -9.40
C GLN A 8 -8.98 -33.09 -9.00
N PRO A 9 -9.02 -32.05 -9.85
CA PRO A 9 -8.52 -30.73 -9.49
C PRO A 9 -9.36 -30.17 -8.34
N VAL A 10 -8.69 -29.86 -7.23
CA VAL A 10 -9.29 -29.19 -6.08
C VAL A 10 -9.74 -27.81 -6.53
N ALA A 11 -11.04 -27.52 -6.42
CA ALA A 11 -11.57 -26.21 -6.70
C ALA A 11 -10.89 -25.16 -5.80
N PRO A 12 -10.50 -23.98 -6.31
CA PRO A 12 -9.90 -22.94 -5.49
C PRO A 12 -10.88 -22.54 -4.38
N ALA A 13 -10.34 -22.40 -3.16
CA ALA A 13 -11.11 -21.98 -2.00
C ALA A 13 -11.85 -20.65 -2.27
N PRO A 14 -13.07 -20.47 -1.75
CA PRO A 14 -13.83 -19.25 -1.95
C PRO A 14 -13.05 -18.07 -1.39
N ARG A 15 -12.87 -17.01 -2.19
CA ARG A 15 -12.20 -15.78 -1.80
C ARG A 15 -12.97 -15.14 -0.65
N PRO A 16 -12.30 -14.70 0.43
CA PRO A 16 -12.97 -14.01 1.53
C PRO A 16 -13.69 -12.77 0.99
N ALA A 17 -14.96 -12.62 1.36
CA ALA A 17 -15.74 -11.44 1.03
C ALA A 17 -15.14 -10.19 1.71
N PRO A 18 -15.19 -9.00 1.09
CA PRO A 18 -14.83 -7.76 1.77
C PRO A 18 -15.71 -7.56 2.99
N ARG A 19 -15.19 -6.85 4.01
CA ARG A 19 -16.02 -6.47 5.15
C ARG A 19 -17.22 -5.67 4.65
N GLU A 20 -18.42 -5.99 5.12
CA GLU A 20 -19.58 -5.14 4.90
C GLU A 20 -19.26 -3.72 5.40
N GLY A 21 -19.34 -2.73 4.50
CA GLY A 21 -19.12 -1.33 4.82
C GLY A 21 -17.76 -0.72 4.46
N CYS A 22 -16.80 -1.47 3.85
CA CYS A 22 -15.55 -0.88 3.38
C CYS A 22 -15.82 0.19 2.31
N THR A 23 -15.36 1.42 2.56
CA THR A 23 -15.62 2.59 1.73
C THR A 23 -14.40 2.98 0.91
N ILE A 24 -14.59 3.10 -0.41
CA ILE A 24 -13.56 3.53 -1.37
C ILE A 24 -13.92 4.92 -1.90
N ALA A 25 -13.01 5.89 -1.80
CA ALA A 25 -13.15 7.18 -2.49
C ALA A 25 -12.63 7.06 -3.93
N LEU A 26 -13.41 7.53 -4.89
CA LEU A 26 -13.05 7.58 -6.31
C LEU A 26 -12.95 9.04 -6.73
N VAL A 27 -11.82 9.45 -7.29
CA VAL A 27 -11.56 10.82 -7.71
C VAL A 27 -11.03 10.83 -9.14
N ASP A 28 -11.83 11.33 -10.07
CA ASP A 28 -11.53 11.41 -11.51
C ASP A 28 -12.45 12.48 -12.12
N ASP A 29 -12.00 13.29 -13.05
CA ASP A 29 -12.86 14.28 -13.70
C ASP A 29 -13.77 13.67 -14.77
N ASP A 30 -13.47 12.45 -15.25
CA ASP A 30 -14.33 11.70 -16.16
C ASP A 30 -15.43 10.92 -15.41
N ARG A 31 -16.66 11.46 -15.52
CA ARG A 31 -17.85 10.84 -14.91
C ARG A 31 -18.16 9.43 -15.41
N ASN A 32 -17.74 9.08 -16.63
CA ASN A 32 -17.98 7.75 -17.19
C ASN A 32 -17.04 6.73 -16.52
N ILE A 33 -15.78 7.10 -16.31
CA ILE A 33 -14.82 6.29 -15.56
C ILE A 33 -15.33 6.08 -14.13
N LEU A 34 -15.70 7.18 -13.44
CA LEU A 34 -16.26 7.11 -12.09
C LEU A 34 -17.47 6.19 -11.99
N ALA A 35 -18.45 6.33 -12.92
CA ALA A 35 -19.65 5.48 -12.91
C ALA A 35 -19.31 4.01 -13.14
N SER A 36 -18.46 3.71 -14.12
CA SER A 36 -18.06 2.35 -14.45
C SER A 36 -17.32 1.68 -13.30
N VAL A 37 -16.35 2.39 -12.71
CA VAL A 37 -15.56 1.87 -11.58
C VAL A 37 -16.44 1.70 -10.34
N ALA A 38 -17.31 2.69 -10.04
CA ALA A 38 -18.21 2.60 -8.89
C ALA A 38 -19.15 1.39 -8.97
N ILE A 39 -19.79 1.17 -10.13
CA ILE A 39 -20.67 0.00 -10.35
C ILE A 39 -19.90 -1.30 -10.12
N GLY A 40 -18.70 -1.41 -10.69
CA GLY A 40 -17.88 -2.60 -10.53
C GLY A 40 -17.45 -2.84 -9.09
N LEU A 41 -17.07 -1.80 -8.35
CA LEU A 41 -16.69 -1.93 -6.93
C LEU A 41 -17.90 -2.26 -6.06
N GLN A 42 -19.07 -1.68 -6.33
CA GLN A 42 -20.30 -1.99 -5.60
C GLN A 42 -20.74 -3.44 -5.84
N ALA A 43 -20.60 -3.97 -7.06
CA ALA A 43 -20.85 -5.37 -7.36
C ALA A 43 -19.93 -6.34 -6.59
N GLU A 44 -18.75 -5.86 -6.18
CA GLU A 44 -17.78 -6.60 -5.36
C GLU A 44 -17.95 -6.36 -3.84
N GLY A 45 -19.00 -5.62 -3.43
CA GLY A 45 -19.38 -5.40 -2.04
C GLY A 45 -18.73 -4.17 -1.37
N PHE A 46 -18.07 -3.28 -2.13
CA PHE A 46 -17.53 -2.04 -1.60
C PHE A 46 -18.56 -0.91 -1.61
N SER A 47 -18.54 -0.05 -0.61
CA SER A 47 -19.21 1.25 -0.67
C SER A 47 -18.32 2.24 -1.41
N THR A 48 -18.91 3.11 -2.24
CA THR A 48 -18.14 4.10 -3.01
C THR A 48 -18.58 5.52 -2.72
N ARG A 49 -17.61 6.44 -2.64
CA ARG A 49 -17.83 7.90 -2.65
C ARG A 49 -17.11 8.47 -3.85
N VAL A 50 -17.81 9.30 -4.62
CA VAL A 50 -17.34 9.75 -5.93
C VAL A 50 -17.12 11.27 -5.90
N TYR A 51 -15.98 11.71 -6.41
CA TYR A 51 -15.59 13.13 -6.49
C TYR A 51 -15.06 13.42 -7.89
N THR A 52 -15.46 14.57 -8.45
CA THR A 52 -15.04 15.00 -9.78
C THR A 52 -13.95 16.07 -9.76
N ASP A 53 -13.44 16.42 -8.57
CA ASP A 53 -12.36 17.38 -8.40
C ASP A 53 -11.53 17.10 -7.13
N GLY A 54 -10.24 17.44 -7.17
CA GLY A 54 -9.30 17.16 -6.09
C GLY A 54 -9.59 17.97 -4.82
N ALA A 55 -10.14 19.19 -4.92
CA ALA A 55 -10.34 20.03 -3.74
C ALA A 55 -11.49 19.53 -2.85
N SER A 56 -12.60 19.08 -3.47
CA SER A 56 -13.71 18.44 -2.74
C SER A 56 -13.29 17.09 -2.15
N ALA A 57 -12.52 16.30 -2.91
CA ALA A 57 -11.98 15.03 -2.47
C ALA A 57 -11.05 15.18 -1.26
N LEU A 58 -10.15 16.16 -1.27
CA LEU A 58 -9.23 16.42 -0.16
C LEU A 58 -9.99 16.69 1.14
N ARG A 59 -10.95 17.61 1.10
CA ARG A 59 -11.79 17.95 2.27
C ARG A 59 -12.52 16.71 2.79
N ALA A 60 -13.20 16.00 1.90
CA ALA A 60 -13.97 14.82 2.28
C ALA A 60 -13.10 13.70 2.86
N CYS A 61 -11.91 13.44 2.29
CA CYS A 61 -10.96 12.44 2.81
C CYS A 61 -10.36 12.83 4.16
N LEU A 62 -10.23 14.11 4.47
CA LEU A 62 -9.73 14.58 5.76
C LEU A 62 -10.84 14.59 6.83
N ASP A 63 -12.06 15.04 6.48
CA ASP A 63 -13.17 15.17 7.41
C ASP A 63 -13.80 13.81 7.76
N ASN A 64 -13.91 12.93 6.78
CA ASN A 64 -14.46 11.59 6.94
C ASN A 64 -13.64 10.58 6.10
N PRO A 65 -12.50 10.08 6.62
CA PRO A 65 -11.60 9.22 5.87
C PRO A 65 -12.28 7.94 5.34
N PRO A 66 -12.11 7.61 4.04
CA PRO A 66 -12.46 6.30 3.54
C PRO A 66 -11.40 5.25 3.97
N ASP A 67 -11.64 3.98 3.67
CA ASP A 67 -10.66 2.92 3.93
C ASP A 67 -9.53 2.90 2.89
N LEU A 68 -9.82 3.36 1.67
CA LEU A 68 -8.85 3.51 0.58
C LEU A 68 -9.36 4.58 -0.40
N ALA A 69 -8.45 5.26 -1.08
CA ALA A 69 -8.80 6.19 -2.14
C ALA A 69 -8.15 5.79 -3.48
N ILE A 70 -8.83 6.11 -4.57
CA ILE A 70 -8.37 5.91 -5.93
C ILE A 70 -8.41 7.27 -6.62
N PHE A 71 -7.26 7.76 -7.07
CA PHE A 71 -7.12 9.08 -7.68
C PHE A 71 -6.68 8.96 -9.12
N ASP A 72 -7.35 9.67 -10.01
CA ASP A 72 -6.74 10.00 -11.31
C ASP A 72 -5.61 11.00 -11.12
N ILE A 73 -4.55 10.87 -11.92
CA ILE A 73 -3.44 11.82 -11.87
C ILE A 73 -3.84 13.14 -12.55
N LYS A 74 -4.40 13.07 -13.75
CA LYS A 74 -4.70 14.25 -14.56
C LYS A 74 -6.11 14.76 -14.34
N MET A 75 -6.24 15.72 -13.46
CA MET A 75 -7.51 16.42 -13.23
C MET A 75 -7.31 17.93 -13.34
N PRO A 76 -8.32 18.67 -13.83
CA PRO A 76 -8.27 20.12 -13.88
C PRO A 76 -8.24 20.74 -12.48
N GLY A 77 -7.46 21.80 -12.32
CA GLY A 77 -7.28 22.52 -11.05
C GLY A 77 -6.29 21.85 -10.14
N MET A 78 -6.75 21.10 -9.15
CA MET A 78 -5.90 20.27 -8.28
C MET A 78 -5.77 18.88 -8.90
N ASP A 79 -4.60 18.55 -9.42
CA ASP A 79 -4.30 17.22 -9.94
C ASP A 79 -4.12 16.17 -8.83
N GLY A 80 -4.06 14.90 -9.22
CA GLY A 80 -3.96 13.79 -8.26
C GLY A 80 -2.65 13.80 -7.45
N LEU A 81 -1.55 14.30 -8.02
CA LEU A 81 -0.27 14.39 -7.33
C LEU A 81 -0.30 15.48 -6.26
N GLU A 82 -0.85 16.64 -6.57
CA GLU A 82 -1.04 17.72 -5.60
C GLU A 82 -2.03 17.30 -4.50
N LEU A 83 -3.13 16.63 -4.88
CA LEU A 83 -4.10 16.06 -3.94
C LEU A 83 -3.41 15.10 -2.96
N LEU A 84 -2.62 14.15 -3.46
CA LEU A 84 -1.88 13.22 -2.62
C LEU A 84 -0.86 13.94 -1.72
N SER A 85 -0.10 14.89 -2.27
CA SER A 85 0.88 15.65 -1.50
C SER A 85 0.24 16.34 -0.29
N ARG A 86 -0.88 17.05 -0.50
CA ARG A 86 -1.63 17.73 0.56
C ARG A 86 -2.28 16.75 1.55
N LEU A 87 -2.77 15.61 1.05
CA LEU A 87 -3.35 14.57 1.90
C LEU A 87 -2.28 13.98 2.83
N ARG A 88 -1.06 13.76 2.33
CA ARG A 88 0.06 13.18 3.09
C ARG A 88 0.62 14.10 4.20
N GLU A 89 0.25 15.37 4.23
CA GLU A 89 0.56 16.26 5.36
C GLU A 89 -0.20 15.85 6.64
N LYS A 90 -1.38 15.21 6.49
CA LYS A 90 -2.31 14.95 7.60
C LYS A 90 -2.80 13.51 7.68
N SER A 91 -2.56 12.68 6.66
CA SER A 91 -3.14 11.34 6.57
C SER A 91 -2.22 10.34 5.89
N SER A 92 -2.23 9.11 6.41
CA SER A 92 -1.60 7.93 5.80
C SER A 92 -2.61 7.07 5.02
N LEU A 93 -3.79 7.63 4.67
CA LEU A 93 -4.83 6.95 3.89
C LEU A 93 -4.23 6.23 2.67
N PRO A 94 -4.49 4.93 2.47
CA PRO A 94 -4.01 4.22 1.28
C PRO A 94 -4.55 4.83 0.00
N VAL A 95 -3.67 5.04 -0.98
CA VAL A 95 -4.02 5.65 -2.27
C VAL A 95 -3.47 4.82 -3.41
N ILE A 96 -4.35 4.49 -4.37
CA ILE A 96 -4.01 3.92 -5.67
C ILE A 96 -4.16 5.03 -6.72
N PHE A 97 -3.18 5.20 -7.59
CA PHE A 97 -3.35 6.06 -8.76
C PHE A 97 -3.90 5.30 -9.96
N LEU A 98 -4.79 5.95 -10.71
CA LEU A 98 -5.09 5.59 -12.10
C LEU A 98 -4.31 6.54 -13.01
N THR A 99 -3.56 6.02 -13.96
CA THR A 99 -2.63 6.79 -14.79
C THR A 99 -2.72 6.37 -16.26
N SER A 100 -2.45 7.26 -17.19
CA SER A 100 -2.34 6.93 -18.61
C SER A 100 -0.94 6.43 -18.93
N LYS A 101 -0.79 5.55 -19.95
CA LYS A 101 0.50 4.94 -20.32
C LYS A 101 1.63 5.92 -20.65
N ASP A 102 1.28 7.15 -20.98
CA ASP A 102 2.25 8.19 -21.38
C ASP A 102 2.85 8.96 -20.19
N GLU A 103 2.57 8.49 -18.95
CA GLU A 103 2.85 9.19 -17.70
C GLU A 103 3.94 8.49 -16.84
N GLU A 104 4.86 7.73 -17.44
CA GLU A 104 5.96 7.09 -16.70
C GLU A 104 6.71 8.02 -15.72
N PRO A 105 6.96 9.32 -16.05
CA PRO A 105 7.57 10.24 -15.09
C PRO A 105 6.65 10.54 -13.88
N ASP A 106 5.33 10.57 -14.09
CA ASP A 106 4.35 10.87 -13.05
C ASP A 106 4.11 9.67 -12.13
N GLU A 107 4.26 8.44 -12.62
CA GLU A 107 4.23 7.22 -11.80
C GLU A 107 5.35 7.23 -10.76
N ALA A 108 6.59 7.48 -11.20
CA ALA A 108 7.72 7.58 -10.28
C ALA A 108 7.55 8.72 -9.26
N LEU A 109 6.92 9.83 -9.67
CA LEU A 109 6.62 10.97 -8.81
C LEU A 109 5.47 10.63 -7.84
N GLY A 110 4.40 9.97 -8.30
CA GLY A 110 3.27 9.54 -7.46
C GLY A 110 3.72 8.57 -6.36
N LEU A 111 4.52 7.57 -6.71
CA LEU A 111 5.14 6.69 -5.73
C LEU A 111 6.13 7.45 -4.83
N ALA A 112 6.87 8.43 -5.36
CA ALA A 112 7.72 9.31 -4.58
C ALA A 112 6.93 10.22 -3.63
N LEU A 113 5.67 10.51 -3.87
CA LEU A 113 4.78 11.28 -3.00
C LEU A 113 4.03 10.43 -1.96
N GLY A 114 4.05 9.10 -2.07
CA GLY A 114 3.46 8.22 -1.06
C GLY A 114 2.19 7.49 -1.49
N ALA A 115 1.95 7.30 -2.77
CA ALA A 115 0.96 6.34 -3.24
C ALA A 115 1.35 4.91 -2.83
N ASP A 116 0.35 4.09 -2.56
CA ASP A 116 0.56 2.69 -2.19
C ASP A 116 0.62 1.79 -3.42
N ASP A 117 -0.01 2.23 -4.53
CA ASP A 117 0.03 1.52 -5.82
C ASP A 117 -0.38 2.45 -6.97
N TYR A 118 -0.19 1.98 -8.22
CA TYR A 118 -0.71 2.62 -9.42
C TYR A 118 -1.21 1.59 -10.43
N ILE A 119 -2.16 1.97 -11.26
CA ILE A 119 -2.76 1.13 -12.30
C ILE A 119 -2.86 1.94 -13.58
N THR A 120 -2.25 1.47 -14.65
CA THR A 120 -2.30 2.14 -15.95
C THR A 120 -3.64 1.93 -16.66
N LYS A 121 -4.21 3.02 -17.21
CA LYS A 121 -5.38 2.98 -18.10
C LYS A 121 -4.94 2.52 -19.52
N PRO A 122 -5.71 1.65 -20.22
CA PRO A 122 -6.93 0.98 -19.76
C PRO A 122 -6.63 -0.21 -18.85
N PHE A 123 -7.42 -0.38 -17.80
CA PHE A 123 -7.29 -1.47 -16.83
C PHE A 123 -8.52 -2.38 -16.79
N SER A 124 -8.34 -3.60 -16.33
CA SER A 124 -9.47 -4.48 -16.04
C SER A 124 -10.02 -4.23 -14.64
N GLN A 125 -11.34 -4.24 -14.51
CA GLN A 125 -12.02 -4.16 -13.20
C GLN A 125 -11.48 -5.21 -12.21
N ARG A 126 -11.20 -6.42 -12.71
CA ARG A 126 -10.65 -7.51 -11.91
C ARG A 126 -9.28 -7.16 -11.31
N LEU A 127 -8.41 -6.50 -12.08
CA LEU A 127 -7.09 -6.06 -11.62
C LEU A 127 -7.25 -5.02 -10.50
N LEU A 128 -8.09 -4.00 -10.71
CA LEU A 128 -8.34 -2.96 -9.72
C LEU A 128 -8.84 -3.54 -8.39
N VAL A 129 -9.84 -4.44 -8.45
CA VAL A 129 -10.38 -5.12 -7.26
C VAL A 129 -9.32 -5.97 -6.55
N ALA A 130 -8.48 -6.68 -7.29
CA ALA A 130 -7.40 -7.48 -6.72
C ALA A 130 -6.40 -6.59 -5.94
N ARG A 131 -6.04 -5.42 -6.48
CA ARG A 131 -5.16 -4.43 -5.84
C ARG A 131 -5.76 -3.85 -4.57
N ILE A 132 -7.02 -3.40 -4.64
CA ILE A 132 -7.75 -2.89 -3.48
C ILE A 132 -7.78 -3.93 -2.37
N ARG A 133 -8.18 -5.18 -2.69
CA ARG A 133 -8.24 -6.26 -1.70
C ARG A 133 -6.87 -6.59 -1.10
N ALA A 134 -5.81 -6.52 -1.88
CA ALA A 134 -4.45 -6.75 -1.39
C ALA A 134 -4.04 -5.69 -0.35
N ILE A 135 -4.28 -4.39 -0.63
CA ILE A 135 -3.99 -3.30 0.30
C ILE A 135 -4.85 -3.42 1.56
N LEU A 136 -6.17 -3.60 1.42
CA LEU A 136 -7.09 -3.70 2.56
C LEU A 136 -6.79 -4.91 3.45
N ARG A 137 -6.48 -6.06 2.87
CA ARG A 137 -6.08 -7.25 3.64
C ARG A 137 -4.83 -7.00 4.48
N ARG A 138 -3.86 -6.25 3.96
CA ARG A 138 -2.65 -5.86 4.69
C ARG A 138 -2.97 -4.96 5.88
N LEU A 139 -3.88 -3.99 5.70
CA LEU A 139 -4.39 -3.14 6.77
C LEU A 139 -5.13 -3.95 7.85
N GLU A 140 -5.90 -4.95 7.44
CA GLU A 140 -6.64 -5.82 8.36
C GLU A 140 -5.72 -6.74 9.14
N ALA A 141 -4.74 -7.35 8.49
CA ALA A 141 -3.73 -8.17 9.16
C ALA A 141 -3.00 -7.38 10.25
N ALA A 142 -2.83 -6.08 10.03
CA ALA A 142 -2.23 -5.16 10.98
C ALA A 142 -3.18 -4.71 12.13
N ARG A 143 -4.50 -4.84 11.96
CA ARG A 143 -5.51 -4.40 12.96
C ARG A 143 -6.10 -5.53 13.79
N THR A 144 -5.95 -6.79 13.39
CA THR A 144 -6.60 -7.93 14.05
C THR A 144 -5.74 -8.42 15.21
N PRO A 145 -6.23 -8.35 16.47
CA PRO A 145 -5.57 -9.04 17.56
C PRO A 145 -5.65 -10.56 17.32
N PRO A 146 -4.64 -11.35 17.68
CA PRO A 146 -4.62 -12.79 17.44
C PRO A 146 -5.79 -13.46 18.17
N GLY A 147 -6.77 -13.96 17.39
CA GLY A 147 -7.74 -14.93 17.88
C GLY A 147 -7.07 -16.30 18.02
N ALA A 148 -7.68 -17.22 18.78
CA ALA A 148 -7.12 -18.52 19.17
C ALA A 148 -6.68 -19.45 18.01
N ASP A 149 -6.95 -19.10 16.74
CA ASP A 149 -6.55 -19.83 15.52
C ASP A 149 -5.71 -18.97 14.55
N ALA A 150 -5.24 -17.78 14.98
CA ALA A 150 -4.33 -16.97 14.19
C ALA A 150 -2.87 -17.40 14.41
N PRO A 151 -1.98 -17.26 13.40
CA PRO A 151 -0.56 -17.43 13.64
C PRO A 151 -0.13 -16.52 14.81
N PRO A 152 0.90 -16.94 15.61
CA PRO A 152 1.24 -16.27 16.86
C PRO A 152 1.33 -14.76 16.68
N ALA A 153 0.77 -14.02 17.63
CA ALA A 153 0.76 -12.56 17.64
C ALA A 153 2.09 -12.05 17.09
N SER A 154 2.03 -11.23 16.06
CA SER A 154 3.24 -10.56 15.57
C SER A 154 3.80 -9.78 16.75
N GLU A 155 4.89 -10.30 17.31
CA GLU A 155 5.55 -9.70 18.46
C GLU A 155 5.97 -8.28 18.10
N ILE A 156 5.84 -7.37 19.06
CA ILE A 156 6.40 -6.02 18.91
C ILE A 156 7.88 -6.16 18.54
N VAL A 157 8.22 -5.72 17.35
CA VAL A 157 9.60 -5.76 16.87
C VAL A 157 10.35 -4.59 17.49
N ARG A 158 11.37 -4.89 18.26
CA ARG A 158 12.27 -3.88 18.86
C ARG A 158 13.67 -4.08 18.30
N ARG A 159 14.23 -3.04 17.69
CA ARG A 159 15.59 -3.04 17.13
C ARG A 159 16.26 -1.71 17.47
N GLY A 160 17.07 -1.73 18.53
CA GLY A 160 17.67 -0.52 19.05
C GLY A 160 16.61 0.54 19.37
N ARG A 161 16.63 1.65 18.64
CA ARG A 161 15.69 2.79 18.77
C ARG A 161 14.36 2.58 18.03
N LEU A 162 14.26 1.58 17.15
CA LEU A 162 13.04 1.25 16.41
C LEU A 162 12.12 0.39 17.27
N THR A 163 10.85 0.76 17.35
CA THR A 163 9.78 -0.11 17.82
C THR A 163 8.69 -0.14 16.77
N MET A 164 8.25 -1.34 16.40
CA MET A 164 7.15 -1.57 15.46
C MET A 164 6.09 -2.45 16.11
N ASP A 165 4.84 -2.06 16.03
CA ASP A 165 3.68 -2.86 16.39
C ASP A 165 2.93 -3.27 15.13
N PRO A 166 3.12 -4.47 14.61
CA PRO A 166 2.45 -4.93 13.39
C PRO A 166 0.93 -4.99 13.54
N ALA A 167 0.42 -5.25 14.75
CA ALA A 167 -1.02 -5.33 15.00
C ALA A 167 -1.72 -3.96 14.90
N ARG A 168 -0.99 -2.88 15.17
CA ARG A 168 -1.51 -1.50 15.12
C ARG A 168 -0.99 -0.71 13.93
N HIS A 169 -0.04 -1.25 13.18
CA HIS A 169 0.70 -0.52 12.14
C HIS A 169 1.45 0.70 12.70
N ASP A 170 1.77 0.66 13.99
CA ASP A 170 2.44 1.74 14.67
C ASP A 170 3.96 1.56 14.57
N VAL A 171 4.65 2.64 14.28
CA VAL A 171 6.11 2.70 14.26
C VAL A 171 6.56 3.88 15.10
N THR A 172 7.53 3.63 15.96
CA THR A 172 8.20 4.70 16.70
C THR A 172 9.70 4.60 16.57
N TRP A 173 10.38 5.75 16.56
CA TRP A 173 11.83 5.87 16.65
C TRP A 173 12.15 6.62 17.92
N ASP A 174 12.82 5.97 18.86
CA ASP A 174 13.10 6.51 20.20
C ASP A 174 11.81 6.97 20.94
N GLY A 175 10.71 6.25 20.73
CA GLY A 175 9.39 6.59 21.30
C GLY A 175 8.62 7.69 20.54
N VAL A 176 9.22 8.34 19.54
CA VAL A 176 8.55 9.35 18.70
C VAL A 176 7.86 8.67 17.52
N PRO A 177 6.54 8.90 17.30
CA PRO A 177 5.80 8.26 16.21
C PRO A 177 6.35 8.63 14.82
N VAL A 178 6.45 7.62 13.93
CA VAL A 178 6.78 7.78 12.51
C VAL A 178 5.62 7.28 11.68
N SER A 179 4.88 8.18 11.03
CA SER A 179 3.72 7.82 10.21
C SER A 179 4.15 7.19 8.88
N LEU A 180 3.84 5.92 8.69
CA LEU A 180 4.16 5.16 7.49
C LEU A 180 2.88 4.78 6.71
N THR A 181 2.98 4.70 5.38
CA THR A 181 1.97 4.01 4.56
C THR A 181 2.09 2.50 4.75
N VAL A 182 1.07 1.75 4.31
CA VAL A 182 1.07 0.28 4.43
C VAL A 182 2.29 -0.33 3.77
N THR A 183 2.59 0.10 2.55
CA THR A 183 3.73 -0.41 1.78
C THR A 183 5.08 -0.08 2.44
N GLU A 184 5.21 1.14 2.97
CA GLU A 184 6.42 1.55 3.71
C GLU A 184 6.60 0.74 5.00
N PHE A 185 5.50 0.45 5.71
CA PHE A 185 5.53 -0.39 6.90
C PHE A 185 6.00 -1.80 6.55
N LEU A 186 5.44 -2.43 5.51
CA LEU A 186 5.81 -3.79 5.10
C LEU A 186 7.27 -3.90 4.67
N ILE A 187 7.77 -2.91 3.94
CA ILE A 187 9.18 -2.85 3.55
C ILE A 187 10.06 -2.73 4.80
N LEU A 188 9.71 -1.85 5.73
CA LEU A 188 10.46 -1.67 6.97
C LEU A 188 10.45 -2.93 7.82
N ASP A 189 9.29 -3.58 7.96
CA ASP A 189 9.14 -4.84 8.71
C ASP A 189 10.00 -5.95 8.11
N ALA A 190 9.98 -6.11 6.78
CA ALA A 190 10.82 -7.08 6.09
C ALA A 190 12.32 -6.84 6.33
N LEU A 191 12.76 -5.60 6.43
CA LEU A 191 14.15 -5.24 6.71
C LEU A 191 14.49 -5.43 8.20
N ALA A 192 13.63 -4.94 9.10
CA ALA A 192 13.86 -4.95 10.54
C ALA A 192 13.65 -6.33 11.19
N SER A 193 12.91 -7.24 10.54
CA SER A 193 12.73 -8.61 11.04
C SER A 193 14.05 -9.37 11.15
N ARG A 194 15.01 -9.11 10.26
CA ARG A 194 16.36 -9.70 10.24
C ARG A 194 17.42 -8.64 9.98
N PRO A 195 17.84 -7.88 11.00
CA PRO A 195 18.90 -6.88 10.86
C PRO A 195 20.18 -7.48 10.25
N GLY A 196 20.92 -6.69 9.48
CA GLY A 196 22.13 -7.12 8.78
C GLY A 196 21.89 -8.01 7.55
N VAL A 197 20.70 -8.62 7.41
CA VAL A 197 20.39 -9.46 6.26
C VAL A 197 19.95 -8.56 5.08
N ILE A 198 20.66 -8.72 3.95
CA ILE A 198 20.35 -8.00 2.73
C ILE A 198 19.08 -8.58 2.09
N LYS A 199 18.13 -7.71 1.76
CA LYS A 199 16.96 -8.01 0.93
C LYS A 199 17.15 -7.40 -0.45
N SER A 200 17.01 -8.22 -1.50
CA SER A 200 17.02 -7.71 -2.88
C SER A 200 15.78 -6.85 -3.16
N ARG A 201 15.83 -6.02 -4.22
CA ARG A 201 14.65 -5.26 -4.66
C ARG A 201 13.47 -6.17 -4.97
N SER A 202 13.72 -7.27 -5.67
CA SER A 202 12.68 -8.27 -5.96
C SER A 202 12.05 -8.84 -4.68
N GLN A 203 12.82 -9.24 -3.69
CA GLN A 203 12.30 -9.73 -2.40
C GLN A 203 11.48 -8.68 -1.64
N LEU A 204 11.87 -7.40 -1.74
CA LEU A 204 11.09 -6.31 -1.14
C LEU A 204 9.83 -6.00 -1.95
N MET A 205 9.86 -6.20 -3.27
CA MET A 205 8.67 -6.14 -4.12
C MET A 205 7.65 -7.21 -3.76
N ASP A 206 8.09 -8.47 -3.61
CA ASP A 206 7.23 -9.60 -3.22
C ASP A 206 6.53 -9.34 -1.88
N VAL A 207 7.20 -8.68 -0.95
CA VAL A 207 6.63 -8.30 0.35
C VAL A 207 5.69 -7.10 0.24
N ALA A 208 6.09 -6.09 -0.52
CA ALA A 208 5.35 -4.83 -0.69
C ALA A 208 4.09 -5.01 -1.56
N TYR A 209 4.18 -5.89 -2.55
CA TYR A 209 3.15 -6.10 -3.56
C TYR A 209 2.94 -7.62 -3.71
N ALA A 210 1.73 -8.13 -3.57
CA ALA A 210 1.46 -9.57 -3.68
C ALA A 210 1.74 -10.11 -5.11
N ASP A 211 2.02 -11.40 -5.22
CA ASP A 211 2.60 -12.18 -6.33
C ASP A 211 2.11 -11.95 -7.79
N ASP A 212 1.11 -11.10 -8.03
CA ASP A 212 0.52 -10.87 -9.36
C ASP A 212 0.87 -9.50 -9.98
N ILE A 213 1.88 -8.79 -9.47
CA ILE A 213 2.10 -7.37 -9.81
C ILE A 213 3.44 -7.16 -10.50
N TYR A 214 3.40 -6.83 -11.79
CA TYR A 214 4.57 -6.32 -12.52
C TYR A 214 4.75 -4.83 -12.19
N VAL A 215 5.56 -4.53 -11.18
CA VAL A 215 5.98 -3.15 -10.83
C VAL A 215 7.50 -3.07 -11.04
N ASP A 216 7.99 -1.95 -11.57
CA ASP A 216 9.43 -1.73 -11.76
C ASP A 216 10.18 -1.77 -10.42
N ASP A 217 11.30 -2.47 -10.37
CA ASP A 217 12.20 -2.57 -9.20
C ASP A 217 12.61 -1.19 -8.64
N ARG A 218 12.59 -0.13 -9.46
CA ARG A 218 12.86 1.27 -9.06
C ARG A 218 11.84 1.82 -8.07
N THR A 219 10.64 1.22 -8.00
CA THR A 219 9.61 1.58 -7.02
C THR A 219 10.10 1.40 -5.59
N ILE A 220 10.86 0.34 -5.32
CA ILE A 220 11.44 0.10 -3.99
C ILE A 220 12.40 1.21 -3.60
N ASP A 221 13.23 1.71 -4.51
CA ASP A 221 14.17 2.80 -4.23
C ASP A 221 13.43 4.07 -3.77
N SER A 222 12.26 4.35 -4.35
CA SER A 222 11.39 5.46 -3.97
C SER A 222 10.79 5.27 -2.56
N HIS A 223 10.34 4.06 -2.21
CA HIS A 223 9.87 3.77 -0.86
C HIS A 223 10.98 3.86 0.18
N ILE A 224 12.18 3.36 -0.11
CA ILE A 224 13.35 3.48 0.78
C ILE A 224 13.73 4.95 0.98
N LYS A 225 13.74 5.76 -0.08
CA LYS A 225 14.00 7.20 0.01
C LYS A 225 13.00 7.91 0.93
N ARG A 226 11.71 7.56 0.85
CA ARG A 226 10.67 8.11 1.72
C ARG A 226 10.81 7.65 3.16
N LEU A 227 11.03 6.37 3.40
CA LEU A 227 11.30 5.84 4.73
C LEU A 227 12.43 6.62 5.40
N ARG A 228 13.58 6.73 4.72
CA ARG A 228 14.71 7.50 5.25
C ARG A 228 14.35 8.96 5.53
N ARG A 229 13.57 9.61 4.67
CA ARG A 229 13.11 10.99 4.87
C ARG A 229 12.22 11.11 6.10
N LYS A 230 11.26 10.19 6.30
CA LYS A 230 10.36 10.20 7.45
C LYS A 230 11.10 9.98 8.76
N PHE A 231 12.04 9.05 8.79
CA PHE A 231 12.88 8.85 9.98
C PHE A 231 13.81 10.03 10.25
N ARG A 232 14.39 10.64 9.21
CA ARG A 232 15.23 11.83 9.37
C ARG A 232 14.48 13.09 9.79
N ALA A 233 13.18 13.14 9.59
CA ALA A 233 12.34 14.20 10.14
C ALA A 233 12.24 14.12 11.68
N VAL A 234 12.35 12.91 12.25
CA VAL A 234 12.37 12.66 13.69
C VAL A 234 13.80 12.69 14.23
N ASP A 235 14.73 12.08 13.51
CA ASP A 235 16.16 12.01 13.87
C ASP A 235 17.04 12.31 12.64
N PRO A 236 17.60 13.52 12.52
CA PRO A 236 18.45 13.90 11.39
C PRO A 236 19.66 12.97 11.18
N THR A 237 20.08 12.24 12.21
CA THR A 237 21.22 11.30 12.16
C THR A 237 20.82 9.89 11.73
N PHE A 238 19.54 9.66 11.41
CA PHE A 238 19.05 8.33 11.05
C PHE A 238 19.84 7.71 9.88
N ALA A 239 20.42 6.55 10.13
CA ALA A 239 21.17 5.72 9.20
C ALA A 239 20.74 4.24 9.23
N GLY A 240 19.59 3.91 9.88
CA GLY A 240 19.14 2.55 10.14
C GLY A 240 18.80 1.71 8.90
N ILE A 241 18.64 2.32 7.71
CA ILE A 241 18.45 1.57 6.45
C ILE A 241 19.70 1.79 5.59
N GLU A 242 20.40 0.72 5.30
CA GLU A 242 21.62 0.73 4.49
C GLU A 242 21.34 0.38 3.03
N THR A 243 22.18 0.84 2.11
CA THR A 243 22.14 0.44 0.70
C THR A 243 23.41 -0.34 0.37
N LEU A 244 23.21 -1.56 -0.13
CA LEU A 244 24.29 -2.35 -0.70
C LEU A 244 24.15 -2.32 -2.22
N TYR A 245 25.05 -1.54 -2.85
CA TYR A 245 25.00 -1.35 -4.30
C TYR A 245 25.04 -2.68 -5.05
N GLY A 246 24.11 -2.86 -5.98
CA GLY A 246 23.96 -4.09 -6.76
C GLY A 246 23.29 -5.25 -6.04
N ALA A 247 23.13 -5.23 -4.69
CA ALA A 247 22.53 -6.30 -3.92
C ALA A 247 21.14 -5.96 -3.36
N GLY A 248 20.94 -4.76 -2.80
CA GLY A 248 19.68 -4.36 -2.20
C GLY A 248 19.82 -3.49 -0.96
N TYR A 249 18.99 -3.78 0.05
CA TYR A 249 18.89 -3.01 1.28
C TYR A 249 18.93 -3.91 2.52
N SER A 250 19.39 -3.38 3.63
CA SER A 250 19.34 -4.02 4.95
C SER A 250 18.94 -3.01 6.02
N PHE A 251 18.46 -3.50 7.16
CA PHE A 251 18.37 -2.71 8.37
C PHE A 251 19.67 -2.88 9.17
N ALA A 252 20.26 -1.79 9.65
CA ALA A 252 21.52 -1.83 10.39
C ALA A 252 21.39 -2.71 11.64
N GLU A 253 22.43 -3.48 11.93
CA GLU A 253 22.58 -4.13 13.23
C GLU A 253 22.84 -3.05 14.27
N SER A 254 22.04 -3.02 15.35
CA SER A 254 22.14 -2.03 16.44
C SER A 254 23.24 -2.44 17.41
#